data_08ce73f506d27d3693976bf8a754b1fb
#
_entry.id   08ce73f506d27d3693976bf8a754b1fb
#
_cell.length_a   1.000
_cell.length_b   1.000
_cell.length_c   1.000
_cell.angle_alpha   90.00
_cell.angle_beta   90.00
_cell.angle_gamma   90.00
#
_symmetry.space_group_name_H-M   'P 1'
#
loop_
_entity.id
_entity.type
_entity.pdbx_description
1 polymer ?
#
loop_
_entity_poly.entity_id
_entity_poly.type
_entity_poly.pdbx_seq_one_letter_code
_entity_poly.pdbx_strand_id
1 'polypeptide(L)'
;MHLMNKSRLLCGLTFLWLMLIAIPPANADAEKFECPFPAKSAELQKVQQLLPDVNAMVDVGRLNAAVGMLRRDGMPKRLVVDHLVGAYCPMIASDSSLTAAEQTARLQRFTGQVTQLVYSLESGLDIIINVPLTPDIAAILNATASKQGLSGAAWIAMTVENALQQ
;
A
#
# COMPACT_ATOMS: atom_id res chain seq x y z
N MET A 1 -59.11 -53.05 -26.35
CA MET A 1 -59.78 -51.77 -26.02
C MET A 1 -58.87 -51.01 -25.08
N HIS A 2 -58.17 -50.07 -25.53
CA HIS A 2 -57.90 -48.72 -25.16
C HIS A 2 -56.61 -48.23 -25.82
N LEU A 3 -56.80 -47.48 -26.90
CA LEU A 3 -55.89 -46.53 -27.47
C LEU A 3 -55.73 -45.35 -26.49
N MET A 4 -54.52 -45.02 -26.05
CA MET A 4 -54.26 -43.72 -25.45
C MET A 4 -52.86 -43.25 -25.79
N ASN A 5 -52.83 -42.43 -26.77
CA ASN A 5 -52.32 -41.08 -26.86
C ASN A 5 -50.81 -40.88 -26.58
N LYS A 6 -50.01 -41.12 -27.64
CA LYS A 6 -48.57 -40.79 -27.74
C LYS A 6 -48.38 -39.38 -28.34
N SER A 7 -49.02 -38.34 -27.86
CA SER A 7 -48.92 -37.05 -28.55
C SER A 7 -48.69 -35.84 -27.64
N ARG A 8 -48.03 -35.96 -26.51
CA ARG A 8 -47.73 -34.80 -25.64
C ARG A 8 -46.31 -34.74 -25.07
N LEU A 9 -45.29 -35.34 -25.73
CA LEU A 9 -43.93 -35.36 -25.18
C LEU A 9 -42.88 -34.78 -26.13
N LEU A 10 -43.25 -33.94 -27.06
CA LEU A 10 -42.33 -33.39 -28.10
C LEU A 10 -42.30 -31.85 -28.13
N CYS A 11 -42.78 -31.16 -27.11
CA CYS A 11 -42.80 -29.67 -27.09
C CYS A 11 -41.98 -29.03 -26.00
N GLY A 12 -41.08 -29.76 -25.30
CA GLY A 12 -40.33 -29.28 -24.17
C GLY A 12 -38.81 -29.11 -24.38
N LEU A 13 -38.27 -29.40 -25.54
CA LEU A 13 -36.80 -29.47 -25.73
C LEU A 13 -36.19 -28.37 -26.65
N THR A 14 -36.96 -27.40 -27.11
CA THR A 14 -36.49 -26.37 -28.05
C THR A 14 -36.30 -24.98 -27.44
N PHE A 15 -36.45 -24.82 -26.12
CA PHE A 15 -36.34 -23.47 -25.51
C PHE A 15 -35.13 -23.24 -24.61
N LEU A 16 -34.14 -24.15 -24.62
CA LEU A 16 -32.95 -24.02 -23.74
C LEU A 16 -31.68 -23.67 -24.51
N TRP A 17 -31.76 -23.06 -25.69
CA TRP A 17 -30.57 -22.84 -26.53
C TRP A 17 -30.35 -21.39 -26.98
N LEU A 18 -30.88 -20.39 -26.27
CA LEU A 18 -30.78 -19.00 -26.72
C LEU A 18 -30.44 -18.01 -25.59
N MET A 19 -29.53 -18.35 -24.67
CA MET A 19 -28.93 -17.40 -23.72
C MET A 19 -27.41 -17.60 -23.63
N LEU A 20 -26.70 -17.78 -24.75
CA LEU A 20 -25.30 -17.40 -24.83
C LEU A 20 -25.26 -15.87 -25.00
N ILE A 21 -25.48 -15.15 -23.91
CA ILE A 21 -25.15 -13.73 -23.84
C ILE A 21 -23.65 -13.65 -24.02
N ALA A 22 -23.21 -13.25 -25.21
CA ALA A 22 -21.84 -12.83 -25.45
C ALA A 22 -21.57 -11.66 -24.51
N ILE A 23 -20.94 -11.93 -23.36
CA ILE A 23 -20.39 -10.89 -22.49
C ILE A 23 -19.30 -10.23 -23.34
N PRO A 24 -19.46 -8.95 -23.75
CA PRO A 24 -18.39 -8.27 -24.47
C PRO A 24 -17.16 -8.30 -23.56
N PRO A 25 -15.95 -8.53 -24.11
CA PRO A 25 -14.76 -8.37 -23.32
C PRO A 25 -14.81 -6.97 -22.73
N ALA A 26 -14.84 -6.87 -21.40
CA ALA A 26 -14.60 -5.61 -20.74
C ALA A 26 -13.20 -5.17 -21.20
N ASN A 27 -13.15 -4.23 -22.14
CA ASN A 27 -11.95 -3.48 -22.38
C ASN A 27 -11.69 -2.75 -21.07
N ALA A 28 -10.94 -3.38 -20.17
CA ALA A 28 -10.25 -2.68 -19.12
C ALA A 28 -9.27 -1.78 -19.85
N ASP A 29 -9.69 -0.54 -20.14
CA ASP A 29 -8.74 0.52 -20.45
C ASP A 29 -7.69 0.42 -19.34
N ALA A 30 -6.46 0.13 -19.72
CA ALA A 30 -5.37 -0.01 -18.77
C ALA A 30 -5.30 1.32 -18.02
N GLU A 31 -5.80 1.31 -16.79
CA GLU A 31 -5.93 2.51 -15.95
C GLU A 31 -4.54 3.14 -15.87
N LYS A 32 -4.40 4.30 -16.48
CA LYS A 32 -3.12 5.00 -16.54
C LYS A 32 -2.82 5.52 -15.14
N PHE A 33 -1.65 5.19 -14.63
CA PHE A 33 -1.20 5.74 -13.36
C PHE A 33 -1.04 7.26 -13.45
N GLU A 34 -1.71 7.99 -12.57
CA GLU A 34 -1.64 9.45 -12.48
C GLU A 34 -1.26 9.88 -11.07
N CYS A 35 -0.36 10.86 -10.99
CA CYS A 35 0.04 11.43 -9.71
C CYS A 35 -1.07 12.33 -9.15
N PRO A 36 -1.46 12.15 -7.87
CA PRO A 36 -2.53 12.93 -7.24
C PRO A 36 -2.19 14.41 -7.09
N PHE A 37 -0.90 14.78 -7.15
CA PHE A 37 -0.43 16.15 -7.00
C PHE A 37 0.44 16.55 -8.19
N PRO A 38 0.26 17.74 -8.79
CA PRO A 38 1.11 18.20 -9.88
C PRO A 38 2.52 18.52 -9.37
N ALA A 39 3.52 17.80 -9.88
CA ALA A 39 4.91 17.79 -9.44
C ALA A 39 5.75 19.02 -9.83
N LYS A 40 5.19 20.24 -9.94
CA LYS A 40 5.89 21.36 -10.58
C LYS A 40 6.31 22.52 -9.66
N SER A 41 6.30 22.37 -8.34
CA SER A 41 6.84 23.43 -7.47
C SER A 41 8.35 23.23 -7.22
N ALA A 42 9.11 24.33 -7.17
CA ALA A 42 10.54 24.29 -6.81
C ALA A 42 10.75 23.67 -5.41
N GLU A 43 9.74 23.73 -4.56
CA GLU A 43 9.71 23.15 -3.24
C GLU A 43 9.66 21.61 -3.28
N LEU A 44 8.86 21.02 -4.19
CA LEU A 44 8.81 19.58 -4.40
C LEU A 44 10.13 19.04 -4.95
N GLN A 45 10.85 19.79 -5.78
CA GLN A 45 12.16 19.40 -6.28
C GLN A 45 13.21 19.31 -5.15
N LYS A 46 13.19 20.22 -4.17
CA LYS A 46 14.03 20.14 -2.98
C LYS A 46 13.72 18.89 -2.15
N VAL A 47 12.44 18.61 -1.96
CA VAL A 47 12.00 17.40 -1.24
C VAL A 47 12.41 16.14 -1.98
N GLN A 48 12.32 16.13 -3.30
CA GLN A 48 12.71 14.99 -4.13
C GLN A 48 14.21 14.65 -3.97
N GLN A 49 15.06 15.66 -3.81
CA GLN A 49 16.50 15.45 -3.55
C GLN A 49 16.80 14.81 -2.18
N LEU A 50 15.86 14.92 -1.23
CA LEU A 50 15.99 14.32 0.10
C LEU A 50 15.50 12.88 0.13
N LEU A 51 14.64 12.50 -0.83
CA LEU A 51 14.16 11.14 -0.91
C LEU A 51 15.24 10.26 -1.55
N PRO A 52 15.51 9.08 -0.99
CA PRO A 52 16.27 8.06 -1.69
C PRO A 52 15.47 7.69 -2.95
N ASP A 53 16.13 7.20 -3.97
CA ASP A 53 15.53 6.80 -5.25
C ASP A 53 14.21 6.01 -5.10
N VAL A 54 13.76 5.33 -6.15
CA VAL A 54 12.53 4.49 -6.14
C VAL A 54 12.45 3.49 -4.97
N ASN A 55 13.55 3.23 -4.28
CA ASN A 55 13.64 2.39 -3.08
C ASN A 55 13.52 3.16 -1.75
N ALA A 56 12.96 4.36 -1.79
CA ALA A 56 12.73 5.23 -0.61
C ALA A 56 12.10 4.53 0.60
N MET A 57 11.34 3.46 0.35
CA MET A 57 10.75 2.64 1.42
C MET A 57 11.77 1.80 2.19
N VAL A 58 12.98 1.62 1.66
CA VAL A 58 14.04 0.79 2.27
C VAL A 58 14.97 1.65 3.12
N ASP A 59 15.15 2.94 2.78
CA ASP A 59 16.00 3.86 3.54
C ASP A 59 15.19 4.72 4.52
N VAL A 60 14.78 4.08 5.61
CA VAL A 60 14.00 4.74 6.69
C VAL A 60 14.78 5.91 7.31
N GLY A 61 16.12 5.86 7.34
CA GLY A 61 16.96 6.92 7.89
C GLY A 61 16.82 8.22 7.09
N ARG A 62 16.88 8.14 5.77
CA ARG A 62 16.70 9.31 4.89
C ARG A 62 15.28 9.84 4.94
N LEU A 63 14.28 8.96 4.98
CA LEU A 63 12.89 9.37 5.12
C LEU A 63 12.65 10.12 6.44
N ASN A 64 13.19 9.62 7.55
CA ASN A 64 13.15 10.30 8.85
C ASN A 64 13.83 11.68 8.79
N ALA A 65 15.00 11.77 8.14
CA ALA A 65 15.72 13.02 7.97
C ALA A 65 14.91 14.05 7.16
N ALA A 66 14.24 13.61 6.06
CA ALA A 66 13.37 14.44 5.24
C ALA A 66 12.17 14.97 6.03
N VAL A 67 11.48 14.10 6.76
CA VAL A 67 10.36 14.48 7.66
C VAL A 67 10.86 15.48 8.71
N GLY A 68 11.98 15.18 9.37
CA GLY A 68 12.56 16.04 10.39
C GLY A 68 12.94 17.42 9.86
N MET A 69 13.45 17.52 8.65
CA MET A 69 13.78 18.80 8.02
C MET A 69 12.53 19.63 7.73
N LEU A 70 11.53 19.06 7.06
CA LEU A 70 10.27 19.74 6.73
C LEU A 70 9.53 20.24 7.99
N ARG A 71 9.59 19.44 9.08
CA ARG A 71 9.00 19.84 10.36
C ARG A 71 9.76 20.98 11.05
N ARG A 72 11.10 20.97 11.01
CA ARG A 72 11.93 22.08 11.54
C ARG A 72 11.68 23.39 10.78
N ASP A 73 11.35 23.30 9.49
CA ASP A 73 10.98 24.45 8.66
C ASP A 73 9.55 24.96 8.96
N GLY A 74 8.89 24.39 9.97
CA GLY A 74 7.56 24.79 10.42
C GLY A 74 6.40 24.24 9.58
N MET A 75 6.66 23.29 8.68
CA MET A 75 5.63 22.73 7.81
C MET A 75 4.60 21.93 8.61
N PRO A 76 3.28 22.20 8.47
CA PRO A 76 2.23 21.43 9.09
C PRO A 76 2.28 19.95 8.64
N LYS A 77 1.97 19.00 9.52
CA LYS A 77 2.04 17.55 9.29
C LYS A 77 1.37 17.13 7.98
N ARG A 78 0.16 17.60 7.74
CA ARG A 78 -0.57 17.27 6.51
C ARG A 78 0.23 17.66 5.26
N LEU A 79 0.83 18.85 5.26
CA LEU A 79 1.63 19.33 4.14
C LEU A 79 2.94 18.54 4.01
N VAL A 80 3.53 18.08 5.12
CA VAL A 80 4.70 17.17 5.07
C VAL A 80 4.35 15.89 4.33
N VAL A 81 3.20 15.27 4.63
CA VAL A 81 2.72 14.07 3.92
C VAL A 81 2.51 14.39 2.43
N ASP A 82 1.76 15.46 2.13
CA ASP A 82 1.44 15.87 0.75
C ASP A 82 2.72 16.12 -0.07
N HIS A 83 3.72 16.80 0.50
CA HIS A 83 4.99 17.09 -0.17
C HIS A 83 5.84 15.85 -0.42
N LEU A 84 5.92 14.94 0.56
CA LEU A 84 6.67 13.70 0.39
C LEU A 84 6.02 12.77 -0.64
N VAL A 85 4.69 12.64 -0.60
CA VAL A 85 3.93 11.85 -1.58
C VAL A 85 4.02 12.47 -2.97
N GLY A 86 3.88 13.80 -3.07
CA GLY A 86 4.00 14.53 -4.33
C GLY A 86 5.40 14.47 -4.94
N ALA A 87 6.46 14.44 -4.12
CA ALA A 87 7.84 14.28 -4.59
C ALA A 87 8.16 12.83 -5.02
N TYR A 88 7.59 11.84 -4.36
CA TYR A 88 7.82 10.42 -4.65
C TYR A 88 7.05 9.93 -5.87
N CYS A 89 5.84 10.42 -6.10
CA CYS A 89 4.97 9.95 -7.18
C CYS A 89 5.61 10.03 -8.57
N PRO A 90 6.26 11.14 -9.01
CA PRO A 90 6.92 11.19 -10.31
C PRO A 90 8.04 10.18 -10.49
N MET A 91 8.73 9.81 -9.39
CA MET A 91 9.78 8.80 -9.41
C MET A 91 9.22 7.42 -9.75
N ILE A 92 8.07 7.06 -9.14
CA ILE A 92 7.35 5.82 -9.46
C ILE A 92 6.78 5.88 -10.88
N ALA A 93 6.18 7.01 -11.27
CA ALA A 93 5.58 7.18 -12.58
C ALA A 93 6.58 7.01 -13.73
N SER A 94 7.86 7.35 -13.49
CA SER A 94 8.94 7.20 -14.47
C SER A 94 9.53 5.79 -14.51
N ASP A 95 9.19 4.91 -13.59
CA ASP A 95 9.69 3.54 -13.55
C ASP A 95 8.91 2.66 -14.53
N SER A 96 9.47 2.47 -15.71
CA SER A 96 8.88 1.66 -16.79
C SER A 96 8.86 0.16 -16.51
N SER A 97 9.52 -0.31 -15.46
CA SER A 97 9.49 -1.71 -15.04
C SER A 97 8.20 -2.08 -14.28
N LEU A 98 7.43 -1.08 -13.84
CA LEU A 98 6.21 -1.25 -13.06
C LEU A 98 4.96 -1.09 -13.94
N THR A 99 3.98 -1.94 -13.73
CA THR A 99 2.62 -1.75 -14.24
C THR A 99 1.90 -0.63 -13.47
N ALA A 100 0.84 -0.04 -14.04
CA ALA A 100 0.05 0.99 -13.37
C ALA A 100 -0.52 0.54 -12.01
N ALA A 101 -0.92 -0.73 -11.91
CA ALA A 101 -1.38 -1.32 -10.65
C ALA A 101 -0.26 -1.40 -9.60
N GLU A 102 0.96 -1.78 -10.00
CA GLU A 102 2.13 -1.82 -9.13
C GLU A 102 2.57 -0.42 -8.70
N GLN A 103 2.53 0.56 -9.61
CA GLN A 103 2.80 1.96 -9.30
C GLN A 103 1.82 2.47 -8.25
N THR A 104 0.52 2.22 -8.42
CA THR A 104 -0.54 2.57 -7.47
C THR A 104 -0.31 1.91 -6.10
N ALA A 105 -0.06 0.61 -6.08
CA ALA A 105 0.18 -0.13 -4.84
C ALA A 105 1.45 0.36 -4.11
N ARG A 106 2.50 0.72 -4.84
CA ARG A 106 3.74 1.26 -4.27
C ARG A 106 3.52 2.65 -3.68
N LEU A 107 2.78 3.53 -4.38
CA LEU A 107 2.44 4.85 -3.86
C LEU A 107 1.58 4.77 -2.60
N GLN A 108 0.59 3.89 -2.56
CA GLN A 108 -0.27 3.69 -1.39
C GLN A 108 0.53 3.22 -0.17
N ARG A 109 1.44 2.26 -0.36
CA ARG A 109 2.33 1.79 0.73
C ARG A 109 3.22 2.92 1.25
N PHE A 110 3.84 3.67 0.36
CA PHE A 110 4.65 4.83 0.73
C PHE A 110 3.84 5.87 1.49
N THR A 111 2.65 6.22 1.02
CA THR A 111 1.74 7.16 1.69
C THR A 111 1.38 6.70 3.10
N GLY A 112 1.06 5.42 3.27
CA GLY A 112 0.79 4.83 4.58
C GLY A 112 1.98 4.95 5.53
N GLN A 113 3.19 4.60 5.06
CA GLN A 113 4.43 4.68 5.83
C GLN A 113 4.76 6.12 6.24
N VAL A 114 4.69 7.07 5.30
CA VAL A 114 4.94 8.49 5.58
C VAL A 114 3.93 9.03 6.58
N THR A 115 2.64 8.72 6.39
CA THR A 115 1.58 9.15 7.31
C THR A 115 1.84 8.63 8.71
N GLN A 116 2.12 7.34 8.85
CA GLN A 116 2.46 6.74 10.14
C GLN A 116 3.67 7.44 10.77
N LEU A 117 4.75 7.66 10.01
CA LEU A 117 5.96 8.31 10.48
C LEU A 117 5.70 9.74 10.96
N VAL A 118 4.99 10.56 10.15
CA VAL A 118 4.72 11.97 10.47
C VAL A 118 3.84 12.12 11.71
N TYR A 119 2.89 11.22 11.92
CA TYR A 119 1.96 11.31 13.06
C TYR A 119 2.44 10.58 14.31
N SER A 120 3.31 9.57 14.21
CA SER A 120 3.88 8.90 15.38
C SER A 120 5.01 9.69 16.04
N LEU A 121 5.70 10.58 15.32
CA LEU A 121 6.76 11.44 15.86
C LEU A 121 6.25 12.52 16.85
N GLU A 122 4.96 12.49 17.22
CA GLU A 122 4.42 13.43 18.22
C GLU A 122 4.98 13.22 19.63
N SER A 123 5.33 11.99 19.97
CA SER A 123 5.95 11.66 21.26
C SER A 123 7.42 12.12 21.38
N GLY A 124 8.04 12.52 20.24
CA GLY A 124 9.39 13.08 20.22
C GLY A 124 10.52 12.08 20.49
N LEU A 125 10.19 10.82 20.72
CA LEU A 125 11.15 9.80 21.18
C LEU A 125 11.15 8.54 20.31
N ASP A 126 10.09 8.26 19.54
CA ASP A 126 9.99 7.00 18.82
C ASP A 126 10.52 7.09 17.38
N ILE A 127 11.52 6.29 17.06
CA ILE A 127 11.99 6.04 15.70
C ILE A 127 11.30 4.79 15.18
N ILE A 128 10.58 4.88 14.06
CA ILE A 128 9.96 3.73 13.42
C ILE A 128 10.97 3.05 12.51
N ILE A 129 11.26 1.78 12.82
CA ILE A 129 12.10 0.91 12.00
C ILE A 129 11.22 -0.14 11.34
N ASN A 130 11.21 -0.18 10.00
CA ASN A 130 10.50 -1.21 9.25
C ASN A 130 11.38 -2.46 9.14
N VAL A 131 10.98 -3.52 9.80
CA VAL A 131 11.64 -4.82 9.73
C VAL A 131 10.77 -5.77 8.91
N PRO A 132 11.21 -6.25 7.74
CA PRO A 132 10.47 -7.25 6.98
C PRO A 132 10.55 -8.59 7.71
N LEU A 133 9.39 -9.13 8.08
CA LEU A 133 9.25 -10.44 8.71
C LEU A 133 8.48 -11.38 7.78
N THR A 134 8.87 -12.65 7.76
CA THR A 134 8.05 -13.67 7.11
C THR A 134 6.73 -13.86 7.87
N PRO A 135 5.64 -14.31 7.22
CA PRO A 135 4.35 -14.51 7.88
C PRO A 135 4.45 -15.41 9.12
N ASP A 136 5.27 -16.46 9.08
CA ASP A 136 5.45 -17.39 10.18
C ASP A 136 6.12 -16.71 11.39
N ILE A 137 7.17 -15.93 11.16
CA ILE A 137 7.85 -15.17 12.22
C ILE A 137 6.92 -14.11 12.80
N ALA A 138 6.14 -13.43 11.97
CA ALA A 138 5.15 -12.45 12.44
C ALA A 138 4.07 -13.12 13.30
N ALA A 139 3.60 -14.31 12.94
CA ALA A 139 2.63 -15.07 13.72
C ALA A 139 3.20 -15.50 15.09
N ILE A 140 4.43 -16.04 15.13
CA ILE A 140 5.12 -16.42 16.36
C ILE A 140 5.32 -15.21 17.28
N LEU A 141 5.76 -14.09 16.71
CA LEU A 141 5.97 -12.84 17.44
C LEU A 141 4.68 -12.36 18.10
N ASN A 142 3.58 -12.28 17.34
CA ASN A 142 2.31 -11.83 17.87
C ASN A 142 1.77 -12.77 18.96
N ALA A 143 1.91 -14.09 18.77
CA ALA A 143 1.52 -15.06 19.79
C ALA A 143 2.34 -14.92 21.08
N THR A 144 3.65 -14.63 20.95
CA THR A 144 4.54 -14.43 22.11
C THR A 144 4.24 -13.13 22.85
N ALA A 145 4.05 -12.04 22.11
CA ALA A 145 3.65 -10.76 22.67
C ALA A 145 2.32 -10.84 23.43
N SER A 146 1.31 -11.48 22.83
CA SER A 146 -0.01 -11.65 23.43
C SER A 146 0.02 -12.43 24.75
N LYS A 147 0.90 -13.43 24.90
CA LYS A 147 1.10 -14.17 26.16
C LYS A 147 1.61 -13.26 27.28
N GLN A 148 2.26 -12.15 26.95
CA GLN A 148 2.78 -11.16 27.89
C GLN A 148 1.87 -9.92 28.01
N GLY A 149 0.69 -9.94 27.39
CA GLY A 149 -0.24 -8.80 27.39
C GLY A 149 0.25 -7.59 26.58
N LEU A 150 1.21 -7.80 25.65
CA LEU A 150 1.80 -6.75 24.84
C LEU A 150 1.32 -6.82 23.39
N SER A 151 1.36 -5.67 22.70
CA SER A 151 1.31 -5.66 21.23
C SER A 151 2.62 -6.17 20.65
N GLY A 152 2.59 -6.69 19.40
CA GLY A 152 3.81 -7.14 18.72
C GLY A 152 4.88 -6.04 18.66
N ALA A 153 4.49 -4.79 18.39
CA ALA A 153 5.40 -3.65 18.35
C ALA A 153 6.04 -3.35 19.71
N ALA A 154 5.25 -3.35 20.79
CA ALA A 154 5.75 -3.13 22.16
C ALA A 154 6.70 -4.24 22.60
N TRP A 155 6.39 -5.49 22.24
CA TRP A 155 7.26 -6.63 22.53
C TRP A 155 8.62 -6.54 21.80
N ILE A 156 8.61 -6.13 20.52
CA ILE A 156 9.84 -5.89 19.73
C ILE A 156 10.68 -4.81 20.40
N ALA A 157 10.08 -3.65 20.71
CA ALA A 157 10.79 -2.53 21.34
C ALA A 157 11.48 -2.97 22.63
N MET A 158 10.74 -3.60 23.52
CA MET A 158 11.26 -4.14 24.79
C MET A 158 12.39 -5.15 24.57
N THR A 159 12.26 -6.03 23.57
CA THR A 159 13.28 -7.05 23.27
C THR A 159 14.56 -6.42 22.74
N VAL A 160 14.44 -5.42 21.87
CA VAL A 160 15.59 -4.67 21.34
C VAL A 160 16.28 -3.88 22.46
N GLU A 161 15.53 -3.17 23.30
CA GLU A 161 16.08 -2.45 24.45
C GLU A 161 16.87 -3.38 25.39
N ASN A 162 16.30 -4.53 25.73
CA ASN A 162 16.97 -5.52 26.58
C ASN A 162 18.24 -6.08 25.93
N ALA A 163 18.24 -6.28 24.61
CA ALA A 163 19.40 -6.79 23.88
C ALA A 163 20.55 -5.77 23.81
N LEU A 164 20.23 -4.47 23.80
CA LEU A 164 21.23 -3.39 23.74
C LEU A 164 21.83 -3.04 25.12
N GLN A 165 21.21 -3.48 26.21
CA GLN A 165 21.66 -3.24 27.57
C GLN A 165 22.58 -4.34 28.12
N GLN A 166 22.83 -5.41 27.36
CA GLN A 166 23.74 -6.51 27.68
C GLN A 166 25.15 -6.23 27.16
#